data_146c913c6347302008fb020f0e582d0a
#
_entry.id   146c913c6347302008fb020f0e582d0a
#
_cell.length_a   1.000
_cell.length_b   1.000
_cell.length_c   1.000
_cell.angle_alpha   90.00
_cell.angle_beta   90.00
_cell.angle_gamma   90.00
#
_symmetry.space_group_name_H-M   'P 1'
#
loop_
_entity.id
_entity.type
_entity.pdbx_description
1 polymer ?
#
loop_
_entity_poly.entity_id
_entity_poly.type
_entity_poly.pdbx_seq_one_letter_code
_entity_poly.pdbx_strand_id
1 'polypeptide(L)'
;MDNSIKKKVEFYCAYQERSRMEVIQKLKKLKIYGDSIEEYITHLINNDFLNEKRFAESYVRGKFNNNDWGKIRIVRELESRNISQVNIENALTEINPEDYLKKVRVLSKKIINENNDKPKEKIKEKIYSILEYKGWEKELIYEEINNLIN
;
A
#
# COMPACT_ATOMS: atom_id res chain seq x y z
N MET A 1 -30.20 -1.02 13.01
CA MET A 1 -29.14 -1.92 12.53
C MET A 1 -29.33 -3.31 13.13
N ASP A 2 -29.03 -4.32 12.35
CA ASP A 2 -29.02 -5.70 12.81
C ASP A 2 -27.77 -5.96 13.66
N ASN A 3 -27.96 -6.47 14.89
CA ASN A 3 -26.84 -6.71 15.82
C ASN A 3 -25.87 -7.77 15.32
N SER A 4 -26.37 -8.78 14.63
CA SER A 4 -25.50 -9.85 14.08
C SER A 4 -24.56 -9.29 13.01
N ILE A 5 -25.09 -8.46 12.11
CA ILE A 5 -24.30 -7.82 11.06
C ILE A 5 -23.33 -6.81 11.66
N LYS A 6 -23.79 -6.03 12.64
CA LYS A 6 -22.97 -5.06 13.36
C LYS A 6 -21.73 -5.75 13.95
N LYS A 7 -21.90 -6.87 14.63
CA LYS A 7 -20.81 -7.63 15.21
C LYS A 7 -19.84 -8.16 14.14
N LYS A 8 -20.38 -8.62 13.01
CA LYS A 8 -19.56 -9.14 11.91
C LYS A 8 -18.66 -8.07 11.32
N VAL A 9 -19.19 -6.85 11.10
CA VAL A 9 -18.39 -5.78 10.52
C VAL A 9 -17.43 -5.17 11.54
N GLU A 10 -17.80 -5.16 12.82
CA GLU A 10 -16.87 -4.77 13.89
C GLU A 10 -15.68 -5.73 13.94
N PHE A 11 -15.94 -7.03 13.89
CA PHE A 11 -14.89 -8.05 13.84
C PHE A 11 -14.01 -7.91 12.60
N TYR A 12 -14.64 -7.65 11.44
CA TYR A 12 -13.93 -7.45 10.18
C TYR A 12 -12.93 -6.29 10.29
N CYS A 13 -13.33 -5.19 10.92
CA CYS A 13 -12.46 -4.03 11.12
C CYS A 13 -11.42 -4.27 12.22
N ALA A 14 -11.76 -5.04 13.25
CA ALA A 14 -10.83 -5.36 14.34
C ALA A 14 -9.74 -6.35 13.91
N TYR A 15 -10.06 -7.22 12.96
CA TYR A 15 -9.11 -8.21 12.47
C TYR A 15 -7.92 -7.56 11.76
N GLN A 16 -8.16 -6.53 10.97
CA GLN A 16 -7.12 -5.69 10.37
C GLN A 16 -7.73 -4.35 9.98
N GLU A 17 -6.90 -3.34 9.76
CA GLU A 17 -7.37 -2.04 9.31
C GLU A 17 -8.04 -2.16 7.94
N ARG A 18 -9.18 -1.47 7.78
CA ARG A 18 -9.97 -1.52 6.54
C ARG A 18 -10.18 -0.13 5.99
N SER A 19 -10.28 -0.05 4.66
CA SER A 19 -10.76 1.17 4.00
C SER A 19 -12.28 1.19 4.02
N ARG A 20 -12.86 2.39 3.83
CA ARG A 20 -14.32 2.54 3.69
C ARG A 20 -14.86 1.67 2.55
N MET A 21 -14.16 1.61 1.41
CA MET A 21 -14.53 0.78 0.28
C MET A 21 -14.63 -0.70 0.64
N GLU A 22 -13.67 -1.21 1.39
CA GLU A 22 -13.67 -2.61 1.83
C GLU A 22 -14.86 -2.90 2.74
N VAL A 23 -15.19 -1.98 3.64
CA VAL A 23 -16.35 -2.12 4.53
C VAL A 23 -17.65 -2.12 3.73
N ILE A 24 -17.77 -1.21 2.75
CA ILE A 24 -18.94 -1.17 1.87
C ILE A 24 -19.11 -2.50 1.14
N GLN A 25 -18.04 -3.04 0.59
CA GLN A 25 -18.07 -4.33 -0.11
C GLN A 25 -18.47 -5.47 0.84
N LYS A 26 -17.95 -5.45 2.06
CA LYS A 26 -18.31 -6.45 3.08
C LYS A 26 -19.79 -6.38 3.42
N LEU A 27 -20.32 -5.17 3.62
CA LEU A 27 -21.73 -4.96 3.90
C LEU A 27 -22.63 -5.47 2.77
N LYS A 28 -22.24 -5.21 1.52
CA LYS A 28 -22.96 -5.72 0.35
C LYS A 28 -22.98 -7.24 0.31
N LYS A 29 -21.90 -7.90 0.68
CA LYS A 29 -21.85 -9.37 0.80
C LYS A 29 -22.80 -9.87 1.88
N LEU A 30 -23.03 -9.08 2.91
CA LEU A 30 -23.97 -9.39 3.98
C LEU A 30 -25.38 -8.93 3.65
N LYS A 31 -25.66 -8.54 2.39
CA LYS A 31 -26.97 -8.15 1.88
C LYS A 31 -27.49 -6.82 2.44
N ILE A 32 -26.58 -5.94 2.82
CA ILE A 32 -26.90 -4.57 3.24
C ILE A 32 -26.68 -3.64 2.05
N TYR A 33 -27.69 -2.83 1.73
CA TYR A 33 -27.68 -1.93 0.58
C TYR A 33 -28.25 -0.57 0.93
N GLY A 34 -27.98 0.42 0.09
CA GLY A 34 -28.59 1.75 0.18
C GLY A 34 -28.20 2.51 1.43
N ASP A 35 -29.17 3.22 2.00
CA ASP A 35 -28.93 4.11 3.14
C ASP A 35 -28.47 3.38 4.40
N SER A 36 -28.80 2.09 4.52
CA SER A 36 -28.38 1.27 5.65
C SER A 36 -26.87 1.16 5.76
N ILE A 37 -26.17 1.21 4.62
CA ILE A 37 -24.68 1.16 4.60
C ILE A 37 -24.09 2.29 5.45
N GLU A 38 -24.61 3.51 5.29
CA GLU A 38 -24.10 4.68 6.02
C GLU A 38 -24.31 4.56 7.53
N GLU A 39 -25.39 3.90 7.96
CA GLU A 39 -25.62 3.67 9.39
C GLU A 39 -24.51 2.82 10.01
N TYR A 40 -24.13 1.73 9.34
CA TYR A 40 -23.03 0.87 9.79
C TYR A 40 -21.69 1.59 9.74
N ILE A 41 -21.43 2.32 8.66
CA ILE A 41 -20.18 3.09 8.50
C ILE A 41 -20.04 4.12 9.62
N THR A 42 -21.09 4.90 9.88
CA THR A 42 -21.11 5.90 10.96
C THR A 42 -20.85 5.26 12.32
N HIS A 43 -21.49 4.11 12.58
CA HIS A 43 -21.28 3.36 13.81
C HIS A 43 -19.81 2.95 13.96
N LEU A 44 -19.20 2.41 12.89
CA LEU A 44 -17.81 1.94 12.92
C LEU A 44 -16.84 3.10 13.13
N ILE A 45 -17.10 4.24 12.52
CA ILE A 45 -16.26 5.44 12.69
C ILE A 45 -16.39 5.96 14.14
N ASN A 46 -17.62 6.10 14.62
CA ASN A 46 -17.87 6.66 15.96
C ASN A 46 -17.31 5.81 17.09
N ASN A 47 -17.16 4.51 16.86
CA ASN A 47 -16.61 3.58 17.84
C ASN A 47 -15.16 3.17 17.52
N ASP A 48 -14.50 3.92 16.64
CA ASP A 48 -13.09 3.78 16.30
C ASP A 48 -12.69 2.44 15.68
N PHE A 49 -13.64 1.72 15.10
CA PHE A 49 -13.36 0.52 14.32
C PHE A 49 -12.86 0.86 12.94
N LEU A 50 -13.34 1.96 12.35
CA LEU A 50 -12.97 2.40 11.01
C LEU A 50 -12.32 3.78 11.09
N ASN A 51 -11.08 3.88 10.62
CA ASN A 51 -10.31 5.10 10.68
C ASN A 51 -9.41 5.19 9.45
N GLU A 52 -9.71 6.15 8.55
CA GLU A 52 -9.00 6.27 7.27
C GLU A 52 -7.51 6.57 7.45
N LYS A 53 -7.17 7.45 8.37
CA LYS A 53 -5.78 7.81 8.65
C LYS A 53 -4.99 6.57 9.09
N ARG A 54 -5.55 5.82 10.03
CA ARG A 54 -4.92 4.61 10.57
C ARG A 54 -4.79 3.52 9.49
N PHE A 55 -5.82 3.38 8.65
CA PHE A 55 -5.75 2.47 7.50
C PHE A 55 -4.59 2.83 6.58
N ALA A 56 -4.49 4.10 6.19
CA ALA A 56 -3.44 4.57 5.27
C ALA A 56 -2.05 4.31 5.85
N GLU A 57 -1.84 4.61 7.13
CA GLU A 57 -0.57 4.37 7.81
C GLU A 57 -0.19 2.89 7.82
N SER A 58 -1.14 2.04 8.17
CA SER A 58 -0.94 0.59 8.19
C SER A 58 -0.65 0.04 6.78
N TYR A 59 -1.36 0.55 5.78
CA TYR A 59 -1.18 0.16 4.39
C TYR A 59 0.22 0.49 3.89
N VAL A 60 0.68 1.71 4.16
CA VAL A 60 2.02 2.15 3.77
C VAL A 60 3.09 1.27 4.40
N ARG A 61 3.00 1.06 5.72
CA ARG A 61 3.98 0.21 6.44
C ARG A 61 4.03 -1.21 5.85
N GLY A 62 2.87 -1.81 5.65
CA GLY A 62 2.80 -3.18 5.15
C GLY A 62 3.33 -3.34 3.74
N LYS A 63 2.93 -2.45 2.84
CA LYS A 63 3.36 -2.54 1.44
C LYS A 63 4.84 -2.21 1.26
N PHE A 64 5.35 -1.25 1.99
CA PHE A 64 6.78 -0.96 1.96
C PHE A 64 7.60 -2.10 2.58
N ASN A 65 7.24 -2.55 3.78
CA ASN A 65 8.03 -3.54 4.51
C ASN A 65 7.91 -4.95 3.95
N ASN A 66 6.71 -5.37 3.54
CA ASN A 66 6.45 -6.76 3.17
C ASN A 66 6.42 -6.99 1.67
N ASN A 67 6.01 -6.00 0.88
CA ASN A 67 5.87 -6.14 -0.57
C ASN A 67 6.96 -5.42 -1.35
N ASP A 68 7.81 -4.64 -0.68
CA ASP A 68 8.89 -3.87 -1.30
C ASP A 68 8.40 -2.84 -2.34
N TRP A 69 7.20 -2.30 -2.11
CA TRP A 69 6.66 -1.29 -3.01
C TRP A 69 7.29 0.06 -2.80
N GLY A 70 7.52 0.78 -3.92
CA GLY A 70 7.88 2.18 -3.89
C GLY A 70 6.65 3.07 -3.72
N LYS A 71 6.90 4.35 -3.49
CA LYS A 71 5.84 5.32 -3.16
C LYS A 71 4.82 5.50 -4.28
N ILE A 72 5.25 5.42 -5.55
CA ILE A 72 4.33 5.61 -6.69
C ILE A 72 3.19 4.60 -6.63
N ARG A 73 3.52 3.34 -6.42
CA ARG A 73 2.52 2.27 -6.35
C ARG A 73 1.64 2.38 -5.12
N ILE A 74 2.25 2.70 -3.97
CA ILE A 74 1.52 2.86 -2.72
C ILE A 74 0.48 3.98 -2.85
N VAL A 75 0.89 5.14 -3.37
CA VAL A 75 0.00 6.28 -3.57
C VAL A 75 -1.15 5.92 -4.53
N ARG A 76 -0.82 5.31 -5.66
CA ARG A 76 -1.82 4.91 -6.64
C ARG A 76 -2.86 3.96 -6.06
N GLU A 77 -2.42 2.99 -5.25
CA GLU A 77 -3.34 2.04 -4.62
C GLU A 77 -4.20 2.70 -3.54
N LEU A 78 -3.66 3.64 -2.79
CA LEU A 78 -4.44 4.39 -1.81
C LEU A 78 -5.46 5.31 -2.50
N GLU A 79 -5.07 5.96 -3.59
CA GLU A 79 -5.98 6.78 -4.38
C GLU A 79 -7.13 5.94 -4.96
N SER A 80 -6.84 4.72 -5.41
CA SER A 80 -7.88 3.82 -5.94
C SER A 80 -8.90 3.41 -4.87
N ARG A 81 -8.54 3.54 -3.60
CA ARG A 81 -9.43 3.26 -2.46
C ARG A 81 -10.10 4.53 -1.92
N ASN A 82 -10.01 5.62 -2.66
CA ASN A 82 -10.60 6.91 -2.31
C ASN A 82 -10.07 7.48 -0.99
N ILE A 83 -8.82 7.20 -0.66
CA ILE A 83 -8.18 7.79 0.51
C ILE A 83 -7.86 9.25 0.19
N SER A 84 -8.12 10.14 1.13
CA SER A 84 -7.88 11.58 0.95
C SER A 84 -6.38 11.88 0.79
N GLN A 85 -6.08 12.92 0.04
CA GLN A 85 -4.69 13.33 -0.20
C GLN A 85 -3.96 13.64 1.12
N VAL A 86 -4.65 14.27 2.06
CA VAL A 86 -4.08 14.59 3.38
C VAL A 86 -3.64 13.31 4.11
N ASN A 87 -4.48 12.29 4.09
CA ASN A 87 -4.17 11.03 4.75
C ASN A 87 -3.08 10.24 4.02
N ILE A 88 -3.02 10.34 2.69
CA ILE A 88 -1.94 9.72 1.92
C ILE A 88 -0.60 10.36 2.27
N GLU A 89 -0.53 11.70 2.24
CA GLU A 89 0.70 12.43 2.55
C GLU A 89 1.18 12.13 3.98
N ASN A 90 0.25 12.14 4.92
CA ASN A 90 0.56 11.79 6.31
C ASN A 90 1.10 10.37 6.42
N ALA A 91 0.46 9.43 5.74
CA ALA A 91 0.86 8.01 5.81
C ALA A 91 2.25 7.77 5.22
N LEU A 92 2.63 8.51 4.18
CA LEU A 92 3.96 8.38 3.58
C LEU A 92 5.08 8.74 4.55
N THR A 93 4.80 9.54 5.59
CA THR A 93 5.79 9.86 6.61
C THR A 93 6.17 8.66 7.47
N GLU A 94 5.41 7.56 7.39
CA GLU A 94 5.77 6.30 8.04
C GLU A 94 7.03 5.67 7.43
N ILE A 95 7.41 6.08 6.23
CA ILE A 95 8.63 5.59 5.58
C ILE A 95 9.76 6.56 5.88
N ASN A 96 10.79 6.07 6.58
CA ASN A 96 11.99 6.84 6.84
C ASN A 96 12.74 7.03 5.51
N PRO A 97 13.17 8.28 5.16
CA PRO A 97 13.87 8.54 3.91
C PRO A 97 15.13 7.71 3.71
N GLU A 98 15.90 7.48 4.78
CA GLU A 98 17.12 6.66 4.69
C GLU A 98 16.78 5.20 4.42
N ASP A 99 15.75 4.68 5.07
CA ASP A 99 15.29 3.31 4.85
C ASP A 99 14.76 3.12 3.44
N TYR A 100 14.13 4.15 2.87
CA TYR A 100 13.62 4.13 1.52
C TYR A 100 14.76 3.94 0.50
N LEU A 101 15.80 4.77 0.61
CA LEU A 101 16.98 4.68 -0.27
C LEU A 101 17.74 3.37 -0.08
N LYS A 102 17.83 2.92 1.17
CA LYS A 102 18.48 1.65 1.50
C LYS A 102 17.76 0.48 0.84
N LYS A 103 16.43 0.48 0.88
CA LYS A 103 15.63 -0.59 0.30
C LYS A 103 15.80 -0.69 -1.21
N VAL A 104 15.75 0.42 -1.94
CA VAL A 104 15.91 0.39 -3.40
C VAL A 104 17.29 -0.15 -3.78
N ARG A 105 18.31 0.17 -3.00
CA ARG A 105 19.65 -0.36 -3.21
C ARG A 105 19.74 -1.86 -2.97
N VAL A 106 19.16 -2.32 -1.86
CA VAL A 106 19.13 -3.76 -1.54
C VAL A 106 18.40 -4.54 -2.63
N LEU A 107 17.27 -4.03 -3.09
CA LEU A 107 16.50 -4.66 -4.16
C LEU A 107 17.28 -4.69 -5.47
N SER A 108 17.96 -3.59 -5.81
CA SER A 108 18.79 -3.52 -7.04
C SER A 108 19.92 -4.53 -6.99
N LYS A 109 20.63 -4.62 -5.87
CA LYS A 109 21.72 -5.61 -5.68
C LYS A 109 21.22 -7.04 -5.78
N LYS A 110 20.05 -7.32 -5.22
CA LYS A 110 19.44 -8.65 -5.32
C LYS A 110 19.16 -9.02 -6.78
N ILE A 111 18.59 -8.09 -7.54
CA ILE A 111 18.31 -8.31 -8.97
C ILE A 111 19.60 -8.60 -9.73
N ILE A 112 20.67 -7.85 -9.46
CA ILE A 112 21.99 -8.06 -10.07
C ILE A 112 22.50 -9.47 -9.76
N ASN A 113 22.45 -9.86 -8.49
CA ASN A 113 22.95 -11.18 -8.07
C ASN A 113 22.16 -12.33 -8.69
N GLU A 114 20.87 -12.17 -8.85
CA GLU A 114 19.99 -13.19 -9.46
C GLU A 114 20.15 -13.29 -10.98
N ASN A 115 20.82 -12.31 -11.61
CA ASN A 115 20.98 -12.23 -13.06
C ASN A 115 22.45 -12.04 -13.46
N ASN A 116 23.39 -12.44 -12.62
CA ASN A 116 24.83 -12.22 -12.85
C ASN A 116 25.38 -12.97 -14.06
N ASP A 117 24.66 -13.95 -14.58
CA ASP A 117 25.00 -14.71 -15.79
C ASP A 117 24.60 -13.98 -17.08
N LYS A 118 23.89 -12.85 -16.97
CA LYS A 118 23.35 -12.11 -18.12
C LYS A 118 24.23 -10.90 -18.47
N PRO A 119 24.16 -10.45 -19.75
CA PRO A 119 24.86 -9.21 -20.15
C PRO A 119 24.37 -8.01 -19.34
N LYS A 120 25.27 -7.04 -19.14
CA LYS A 120 24.98 -5.80 -18.39
C LYS A 120 23.70 -5.12 -18.85
N GLU A 121 23.47 -5.01 -20.15
CA GLU A 121 22.28 -4.34 -20.69
C GLU A 121 21.00 -5.05 -20.29
N LYS A 122 21.01 -6.37 -20.21
CA LYS A 122 19.87 -7.17 -19.76
C LYS A 122 19.61 -7.00 -18.28
N ILE A 123 20.66 -6.89 -17.48
CA ILE A 123 20.53 -6.66 -16.04
C ILE A 123 19.92 -5.28 -15.80
N LYS A 124 20.36 -4.25 -16.54
CA LYS A 124 19.79 -2.89 -16.44
C LYS A 124 18.29 -2.89 -16.77
N GLU A 125 17.90 -3.57 -17.84
CA GLU A 125 16.48 -3.72 -18.22
C GLU A 125 15.68 -4.38 -17.11
N LYS A 126 16.22 -5.42 -16.49
CA LYS A 126 15.56 -6.14 -15.40
C LYS A 126 15.36 -5.26 -14.17
N ILE A 127 16.40 -4.51 -13.79
CA ILE A 127 16.31 -3.59 -12.65
C ILE A 127 15.20 -2.58 -12.92
N TYR A 128 15.21 -1.97 -14.10
CA TYR A 128 14.21 -0.96 -14.44
C TYR A 128 12.80 -1.54 -14.42
N SER A 129 12.57 -2.65 -15.11
CA SER A 129 11.22 -3.20 -15.24
C SER A 129 10.64 -3.70 -13.91
N ILE A 130 11.46 -4.35 -13.09
CA ILE A 130 11.02 -4.87 -11.79
C ILE A 130 10.71 -3.72 -10.82
N LEU A 131 11.61 -2.76 -10.71
CA LEU A 131 11.44 -1.66 -9.76
C LEU A 131 10.35 -0.69 -10.20
N GLU A 132 10.21 -0.44 -11.51
CA GLU A 132 9.10 0.37 -12.01
C GLU A 132 7.75 -0.29 -11.70
N TYR A 133 7.65 -1.59 -11.94
CA TYR A 133 6.44 -2.34 -11.61
C TYR A 133 6.09 -2.25 -10.12
N LYS A 134 7.09 -2.30 -9.26
CA LYS A 134 6.91 -2.16 -7.81
C LYS A 134 6.63 -0.73 -7.36
N GLY A 135 6.72 0.24 -8.26
CA GLY A 135 6.34 1.61 -7.98
C GLY A 135 7.44 2.53 -7.52
N TRP A 136 8.69 2.20 -7.82
CA TRP A 136 9.83 3.06 -7.49
C TRP A 136 10.00 4.17 -8.52
N GLU A 137 10.47 5.33 -8.09
CA GLU A 137 10.66 6.50 -8.94
C GLU A 137 11.78 6.25 -9.94
N LYS A 138 11.57 6.69 -11.19
CA LYS A 138 12.54 6.51 -12.29
C LYS A 138 13.92 7.07 -11.93
N GLU A 139 13.95 8.22 -11.29
CA GLU A 139 15.19 8.90 -10.91
C GLU A 139 16.01 8.01 -9.97
N LEU A 140 15.38 7.38 -9.01
CA LEU A 140 16.05 6.46 -8.10
C LEU A 140 16.52 5.20 -8.81
N ILE A 141 15.72 4.67 -9.71
CA ILE A 141 16.08 3.46 -10.47
C ILE A 141 17.33 3.73 -11.30
N TYR A 142 17.36 4.83 -12.06
CA TYR A 142 18.51 5.18 -12.89
C TYR A 142 19.76 5.48 -12.06
N GLU A 143 19.59 6.12 -10.92
CA GLU A 143 20.69 6.39 -10.00
C GLU A 143 21.32 5.08 -9.51
N GLU A 144 20.51 4.10 -9.12
CA GLU A 144 21.01 2.80 -8.67
C GLU A 144 21.68 2.02 -9.82
N ILE A 145 21.11 2.07 -11.02
CA ILE A 145 21.72 1.44 -12.20
C ILE A 145 23.11 2.05 -12.46
N ASN A 146 23.21 3.38 -12.45
CA ASN A 146 24.45 4.07 -12.71
C ASN A 146 25.50 3.81 -11.64
N ASN A 147 25.09 3.70 -10.38
CA ASN A 147 26.00 3.46 -9.26
C ASN A 147 26.49 2.01 -9.17
N LEU A 148 25.66 1.05 -9.57
CA LEU A 148 25.94 -0.38 -9.39
C LEU A 148 26.46 -1.07 -10.66
N ILE A 149 26.13 -0.54 -11.83
CA ILE A 149 26.53 -1.13 -13.12
C ILE A 149 27.10 -0.03 -14.00
N ASN A 150 28.37 -0.16 -14.33
CA ASN A 150 29.07 0.78 -15.24
C ASN A 150 29.23 0.19 -16.62
#